data_1a11ff9a6d8ed0d6740151fe3ffd7b07
#
_entry.id   1a11ff9a6d8ed0d6740151fe3ffd7b07
#
_cell.length_a   1.000
_cell.length_b   1.000
_cell.length_c   1.000
_cell.angle_alpha   90.00
_cell.angle_beta   90.00
_cell.angle_gamma   90.00
#
_symmetry.space_group_name_H-M   'P 1'
#
loop_
_entity.id
_entity.type
_entity.pdbx_description
1 polymer ?
#
loop_
_entity_poly.entity_id
_entity_poly.type
_entity_poly.pdbx_seq_one_letter_code
_entity_poly.pdbx_strand_id
1 'polypeptide(L)' 'MERATKAQIAYAEKLLRELGYDVEDYPLSEMGKREASKLIDDLKDELYG' A
#
# COMPACT_ATOMS: atom_id res chain seq x y z
N MET A 1 -13.57 -4.86 -12.21
CA MET A 1 -12.35 -4.35 -11.61
C MET A 1 -12.00 -5.13 -10.35
N GLU A 2 -10.78 -5.56 -10.25
CA GLU A 2 -10.35 -6.31 -9.08
C GLU A 2 -9.87 -5.35 -7.99
N ARG A 3 -10.31 -5.62 -6.77
CA ARG A 3 -9.87 -4.84 -5.62
C ARG A 3 -8.59 -5.43 -5.06
N ALA A 4 -7.85 -4.61 -4.33
CA ALA A 4 -6.65 -5.06 -3.66
C ALA A 4 -6.96 -6.25 -2.75
N THR A 5 -6.04 -7.22 -2.71
CA THR A 5 -6.20 -8.38 -1.84
C THR A 5 -5.92 -7.98 -0.40
N LYS A 6 -6.38 -8.81 0.53
CA LYS A 6 -6.08 -8.59 1.95
C LYS A 6 -4.56 -8.58 2.19
N ALA A 7 -3.84 -9.44 1.49
CA ALA A 7 -2.39 -9.49 1.61
C ALA A 7 -1.75 -8.20 1.13
N GLN A 8 -2.23 -7.64 0.02
CA GLN A 8 -1.73 -6.37 -0.50
C GLN A 8 -1.99 -5.24 0.49
N ILE A 9 -3.21 -5.20 1.03
CA ILE A 9 -3.59 -4.16 1.99
C ILE A 9 -2.71 -4.24 3.23
N ALA A 10 -2.55 -5.44 3.78
CA ALA A 10 -1.74 -5.63 4.98
C ALA A 10 -0.28 -5.23 4.74
N TYR A 11 0.26 -5.59 3.58
CA TYR A 11 1.63 -5.26 3.25
C TYR A 11 1.82 -3.75 3.07
N ALA A 12 0.89 -3.12 2.37
CA ALA A 12 0.93 -1.67 2.18
C ALA A 12 0.87 -0.94 3.52
N GLU A 13 0.00 -1.40 4.41
CA GLU A 13 -0.10 -0.81 5.75
C GLU A 13 1.22 -0.92 6.51
N LYS A 14 1.85 -2.07 6.42
CA LYS A 14 3.14 -2.28 7.07
C LYS A 14 4.18 -1.29 6.57
N LEU A 15 4.26 -1.13 5.25
CA LEU A 15 5.22 -0.22 4.65
C LEU A 15 4.94 1.24 5.04
N LEU A 16 3.67 1.62 5.04
CA LEU A 16 3.28 2.97 5.44
C LEU A 16 3.70 3.26 6.87
N ARG A 17 3.49 2.31 7.77
CA ARG A 17 3.87 2.47 9.17
C ARG A 17 5.37 2.59 9.32
N GLU A 18 6.13 1.79 8.60
CA GLU A 18 7.59 1.83 8.64
C GLU A 18 8.12 3.18 8.15
N LEU A 19 7.43 3.78 7.18
CA LEU A 19 7.82 5.09 6.66
C LEU A 19 7.28 6.25 7.49
N GLY A 20 6.42 5.97 8.47
CA GLY A 20 5.85 6.99 9.32
C GLY A 20 4.61 7.67 8.75
N TYR A 21 4.01 7.09 7.74
CA TYR A 21 2.78 7.64 7.16
C TYR A 21 1.55 7.12 7.91
N ASP A 22 0.49 7.90 7.88
CA ASP A 22 -0.78 7.51 8.48
C ASP A 22 -1.55 6.65 7.50
N VAL A 23 -1.84 5.39 7.87
CA VAL A 23 -2.57 4.48 7.00
C VAL A 23 -3.98 4.97 6.69
N GLU A 24 -4.55 5.79 7.55
CA GLU A 24 -5.88 6.33 7.35
C GLU A 24 -5.94 7.34 6.20
N ASP A 25 -4.81 7.92 5.85
CA ASP A 25 -4.75 8.85 4.71
C ASP A 25 -4.80 8.13 3.37
N TYR A 26 -4.73 6.80 3.38
CA TYR A 26 -4.68 6.01 2.16
C TYR A 26 -5.90 5.09 2.10
N PRO A 27 -6.74 5.21 1.05
CA PRO A 27 -7.95 4.40 0.93
C PRO A 27 -7.64 3.00 0.40
N LEU A 28 -6.89 2.23 1.16
CA LEU A 28 -6.39 0.92 0.73
C LEU A 28 -7.51 -0.05 0.37
N SER A 29 -8.58 -0.07 1.15
CA SER A 29 -9.70 -0.97 0.91
C SER A 29 -10.48 -0.62 -0.36
N GLU A 30 -10.32 0.59 -0.86
CA GLU A 30 -11.01 1.04 -2.06
C GLU A 30 -10.12 1.00 -3.30
N MET A 31 -8.85 0.71 -3.11
CA MET A 31 -7.91 0.64 -4.24
C MET A 31 -8.11 -0.63 -5.05
N GLY A 32 -7.85 -0.52 -6.35
CA GLY A 32 -7.78 -1.69 -7.20
C GLY A 32 -6.44 -2.39 -7.01
N LYS A 33 -6.35 -3.61 -7.51
CA LYS A 33 -5.13 -4.40 -7.43
C LYS A 33 -3.92 -3.68 -8.01
N ARG A 34 -4.11 -3.02 -9.17
CA ARG A 34 -3.03 -2.30 -9.84
C ARG A 34 -2.56 -1.10 -9.04
N GLU A 35 -3.51 -0.37 -8.48
CA GLU A 35 -3.19 0.80 -7.66
C GLU A 35 -2.43 0.38 -6.42
N ALA A 36 -2.89 -0.69 -5.76
CA ALA A 36 -2.23 -1.20 -4.58
C ALA A 36 -0.82 -1.68 -4.90
N SER A 37 -0.66 -2.39 -6.01
CA SER A 37 0.64 -2.87 -6.44
C SER A 37 1.61 -1.71 -6.68
N LYS A 38 1.13 -0.67 -7.37
CA LYS A 38 1.95 0.51 -7.64
C LYS A 38 2.33 1.23 -6.36
N LEU A 39 1.38 1.37 -5.45
CA LEU A 39 1.65 2.00 -4.16
C LEU A 39 2.71 1.22 -3.39
N ILE A 40 2.58 -0.10 -3.35
CA ILE A 40 3.54 -0.96 -2.67
C ILE A 40 4.93 -0.78 -3.28
N ASP A 41 5.02 -0.76 -4.61
CA ASP A 41 6.31 -0.56 -5.29
C ASP A 41 6.92 0.79 -4.93
N ASP A 42 6.10 1.84 -4.92
CA ASP A 42 6.58 3.19 -4.58
C ASP A 42 7.06 3.25 -3.13
N LEU A 43 6.32 2.62 -2.22
CA LEU A 43 6.69 2.59 -0.81
C LEU A 43 7.98 1.79 -0.58
N LYS A 44 8.12 0.67 -1.28
CA LYS A 44 9.34 -0.11 -1.20
C LYS A 44 10.54 0.67 -1.71
N ASP A 45 10.35 1.41 -2.77
CA ASP A 45 11.41 2.25 -3.32
C ASP A 45 11.84 3.33 -2.32
N GLU A 46 10.89 3.94 -1.64
CA GLU A 46 11.20 4.91 -0.60
C GLU A 46 11.93 4.28 0.58
N LEU A 47 11.54 3.07 0.96
CA LEU A 47 12.08 2.41 2.14
C LEU A 47 13.43 1.75 1.87
N TYR A 48 13.58 1.13 0.73
CA TYR A 48 14.78 0.32 0.41
C TYR A 48 15.64 0.91 -0.70
N GLY A 49 15.08 1.78 -1.46
CA GLY A 49 15.75 2.35 -2.62
C GLY A 49 16.61 3.54 -2.32
#